data_d3d3269df6447ce18fde805fb3d18011
#
_entry.id   d3d3269df6447ce18fde805fb3d18011
#
_cell.length_a   1.000
_cell.length_b   1.000
_cell.length_c   1.000
_cell.angle_alpha   90.00
_cell.angle_beta   90.00
_cell.angle_gamma   90.00
#
_symmetry.space_group_name_H-M   'P 1'
#
loop_
_entity.id
_entity.type
_entity.pdbx_description
1 polymer ?
#
loop_
_entity_poly.entity_id
_entity_poly.type
_entity_poly.pdbx_seq_one_letter_code
_entity_poly.pdbx_strand_id
1 'polypeptide(L)' 'MSDTDITKLENRIDELITICDQLKNENSALRERQSLLMEERERLVEKNDTARTRVETILTRLRSMEQQL' A
#
# COMPACT_ATOMS: atom_id res chain seq x y z
N MET A 1 -23.56 6.51 43.01
CA MET A 1 -23.83 6.90 41.61
C MET A 1 -25.33 6.83 41.32
N SER A 2 -25.83 7.80 40.61
CA SER A 2 -27.21 7.77 40.17
C SER A 2 -27.39 6.85 38.96
N ASP A 3 -28.62 6.42 38.68
CA ASP A 3 -28.93 5.62 37.51
C ASP A 3 -28.57 6.36 36.20
N THR A 4 -28.71 7.70 36.23
CA THR A 4 -28.30 8.53 35.08
C THR A 4 -26.79 8.49 34.81
N ASP A 5 -26.00 8.47 35.87
CA ASP A 5 -24.53 8.37 35.74
C ASP A 5 -24.12 7.00 35.18
N ILE A 6 -24.78 5.93 35.62
CA ILE A 6 -24.52 4.59 35.12
C ILE A 6 -24.90 4.48 33.65
N THR A 7 -26.05 5.06 33.25
CA THR A 7 -26.52 5.06 31.86
C THR A 7 -25.52 5.83 30.96
N LYS A 8 -25.03 6.98 31.43
CA LYS A 8 -24.01 7.74 30.67
C LYS A 8 -22.73 6.97 30.49
N LEU A 9 -22.31 6.26 31.53
CA LEU A 9 -21.11 5.43 31.47
C LEU A 9 -21.28 4.28 30.47
N GLU A 10 -22.42 3.59 30.54
CA GLU A 10 -22.73 2.52 29.59
C GLU A 10 -22.76 3.02 28.15
N ASN A 11 -23.37 4.19 27.89
CA ASN A 11 -23.38 4.80 26.55
C ASN A 11 -21.97 5.11 26.05
N ARG A 12 -21.08 5.61 26.90
CA ARG A 12 -19.69 5.88 26.54
C ARG A 12 -18.92 4.61 26.24
N ILE A 13 -19.18 3.54 27.00
CA ILE A 13 -18.58 2.24 26.74
C ILE A 13 -19.02 1.71 25.37
N ASP A 14 -20.30 1.80 25.08
CA ASP A 14 -20.86 1.36 23.79
C ASP A 14 -20.25 2.16 22.62
N GLU A 15 -20.13 3.48 22.78
CA GLU A 15 -19.48 4.33 21.79
C GLU A 15 -18.01 3.92 21.56
N LEU A 16 -17.28 3.66 22.63
CA LEU A 16 -15.89 3.21 22.55
C LEU A 16 -15.77 1.87 21.83
N ILE A 17 -16.65 0.94 22.13
CA ILE A 17 -16.68 -0.36 21.46
C ILE A 17 -16.91 -0.18 19.96
N THR A 18 -17.88 0.67 19.60
CA THR A 18 -18.17 0.97 18.21
C THR A 18 -16.96 1.59 17.49
N ILE A 19 -16.29 2.54 18.13
CA ILE A 19 -15.08 3.17 17.58
C ILE A 19 -13.96 2.15 17.43
N CYS A 20 -13.76 1.28 18.42
CA CYS A 20 -12.75 0.23 18.35
C CYS A 20 -13.01 -0.73 17.18
N ASP A 21 -14.26 -1.12 16.97
CA ASP A 21 -14.63 -1.98 15.85
C ASP A 21 -14.41 -1.29 14.50
N GLN A 22 -14.75 -0.02 14.39
CA GLN A 22 -14.49 0.77 13.19
C GLN A 22 -13.00 0.88 12.89
N LEU A 23 -12.19 1.18 13.89
CA LEU A 23 -10.75 1.27 13.77
C LEU A 23 -10.13 -0.05 13.35
N LYS A 24 -10.60 -1.14 13.91
CA LYS A 24 -10.16 -2.49 13.55
C LYS A 24 -10.45 -2.79 12.09
N ASN A 25 -11.65 -2.47 11.62
CA ASN A 25 -12.04 -2.67 10.23
C ASN A 25 -11.24 -1.79 9.28
N GLU A 26 -11.04 -0.51 9.63
CA GLU A 26 -10.21 0.40 8.85
C GLU A 26 -8.76 -0.07 8.79
N ASN A 27 -8.23 -0.54 9.91
CA ASN A 27 -6.87 -1.07 9.98
C ASN A 27 -6.70 -2.28 9.05
N SER A 28 -7.66 -3.19 9.08
CA SER A 28 -7.66 -4.36 8.22
C SER A 28 -7.71 -3.97 6.73
N ALA A 29 -8.58 -3.01 6.37
CA ALA A 29 -8.71 -2.52 5.01
C ALA A 29 -7.42 -1.81 4.54
N LEU A 30 -6.79 -1.03 5.41
CA LEU A 30 -5.52 -0.36 5.09
C LEU A 30 -4.38 -1.34 4.89
N ARG A 31 -4.34 -2.41 5.66
CA ARG A 31 -3.34 -3.47 5.49
C ARG A 31 -3.49 -4.19 4.16
N GLU A 32 -4.72 -4.47 3.75
CA GLU A 32 -4.98 -5.05 2.42
C GLU A 32 -4.51 -4.13 1.31
N ARG A 33 -4.85 -2.84 1.40
CA ARG A 33 -4.39 -1.83 0.44
C ARG A 33 -2.88 -1.76 0.37
N GLN A 34 -2.23 -1.75 1.51
CA GLN A 34 -0.77 -1.72 1.58
C GLN A 34 -0.17 -2.92 0.87
N SER A 35 -0.71 -4.10 1.11
CA SER A 35 -0.25 -5.33 0.46
C SER A 35 -0.38 -5.25 -1.07
N LEU A 36 -1.53 -4.79 -1.57
CA LEU A 36 -1.77 -4.63 -3.01
C LEU A 36 -0.83 -3.59 -3.63
N LEU A 37 -0.59 -2.48 -2.93
CA LEU A 37 0.33 -1.45 -3.40
C LEU A 37 1.78 -1.93 -3.45
N MET A 38 2.19 -2.76 -2.50
CA MET A 38 3.51 -3.36 -2.50
C MET A 38 3.69 -4.31 -3.68
N GLU A 39 2.70 -5.14 -3.98
CA GLU A 39 2.71 -6.02 -5.14
C GLU A 39 2.79 -5.23 -6.45
N GLU A 40 1.99 -4.18 -6.56
CA GLU A 40 2.00 -3.31 -7.73
C GLU A 40 3.35 -2.60 -7.89
N ARG A 41 3.93 -2.15 -6.81
CA ARG A 41 5.26 -1.53 -6.81
C ARG A 41 6.32 -2.50 -7.32
N GLU A 42 6.33 -3.73 -6.82
CA GLU A 42 7.27 -4.76 -7.28
C GLU A 42 7.13 -5.01 -8.78
N ARG A 43 5.89 -5.12 -9.25
CA ARG A 43 5.62 -5.32 -10.67
C ARG A 43 6.16 -4.16 -11.52
N LEU A 44 5.97 -2.92 -11.06
CA LEU A 44 6.46 -1.73 -11.75
C LEU A 44 7.98 -1.62 -11.74
N VAL A 45 8.61 -1.99 -10.63
CA VAL A 45 10.07 -2.02 -10.52
C VAL A 45 10.65 -3.04 -11.50
N GLU A 46 10.08 -4.24 -11.58
CA GLU A 46 10.53 -5.27 -12.53
C GLU A 46 10.35 -4.81 -13.98
N LYS A 47 9.21 -4.20 -14.31
CA LYS A 47 8.98 -3.65 -15.64
C LYS A 47 9.98 -2.56 -16.00
N ASN A 48 10.26 -1.70 -15.03
CA ASN A 48 11.23 -0.61 -15.21
C ASN A 48 12.63 -1.19 -15.46
N ASP A 49 13.05 -2.16 -14.68
CA ASP A 49 14.35 -2.81 -14.83
C ASP A 49 14.47 -3.50 -16.19
N THR A 50 13.43 -4.20 -16.62
CA THR A 50 13.39 -4.85 -17.92
C THR A 50 13.50 -3.83 -19.05
N ALA A 51 12.74 -2.74 -18.97
CA ALA A 51 12.78 -1.68 -19.98
C ALA A 51 14.15 -1.01 -20.04
N ARG A 52 14.76 -0.74 -18.89
CA ARG A 52 16.09 -0.14 -18.82
C ARG A 52 17.15 -1.06 -19.43
N THR A 53 17.10 -2.33 -19.12
CA THR A 53 18.02 -3.32 -19.67
C THR A 53 17.90 -3.39 -21.20
N ARG A 54 16.67 -3.37 -21.73
CA ARG A 54 16.43 -3.35 -23.18
C ARG A 54 17.01 -2.10 -23.84
N VAL A 55 16.79 -0.94 -23.24
CA VAL A 55 17.35 0.33 -23.76
C VAL A 55 18.86 0.29 -23.75
N GLU A 56 19.48 -0.17 -22.67
CA GLU A 56 20.94 -0.31 -22.56
C GLU A 56 21.50 -1.26 -23.62
N THR A 57 20.83 -2.36 -23.88
CA THR A 57 21.21 -3.32 -24.90
C THR A 57 21.15 -2.69 -26.31
N ILE A 58 20.07 -1.94 -26.59
CA ILE A 58 19.91 -1.23 -27.86
C ILE A 58 21.01 -0.19 -28.06
N LEU A 59 21.29 0.58 -27.01
CA LEU A 59 22.36 1.60 -27.06
C LEU A 59 23.73 0.96 -27.30
N THR A 60 24.02 -0.14 -26.65
CA THR A 60 25.25 -0.87 -26.85
C THR A 60 25.39 -1.38 -28.29
N ARG A 61 24.34 -1.92 -28.88
CA ARG A 61 24.30 -2.37 -30.27
C ARG A 61 24.52 -1.22 -31.25
N LEU A 62 23.88 -0.09 -31.01
CA LEU A 62 24.02 1.10 -31.84
C LEU A 62 25.47 1.62 -31.83
N ARG A 63 26.08 1.69 -30.66
CA ARG A 63 27.48 2.10 -30.52
C ARG A 63 28.43 1.15 -31.25
N SER A 64 28.17 -0.14 -31.13
CA SER A 64 28.94 -1.17 -31.83
C SER A 64 28.83 -1.01 -33.34
N MET A 65 27.63 -0.74 -33.86
CA MET A 65 27.42 -0.48 -35.29
C MET A 65 28.13 0.79 -35.76
N GLU A 66 28.09 1.85 -34.97
CA GLU A 66 28.83 3.11 -35.29
C GLU A 66 30.32 2.88 -35.37
N GLN A 67 30.89 2.08 -34.51
CA GLN A 67 32.31 1.76 -34.50
C GLN A 67 32.76 0.93 -35.71
N GLN A 68 31.83 0.18 -36.30
CA GLN A 68 32.12 -0.63 -37.48
C GLN A 68 32.01 0.16 -38.79
N LEU A 69 31.40 1.30 -38.75
CA LEU A 69 31.31 2.20 -39.90
C LEU A 69 32.60 3.00 -40.05
#